data_6cd7807809dad05bd9a9d217617f4769
#
_entry.id   6cd7807809dad05bd9a9d217617f4769
#
_cell.length_a   1.000
_cell.length_b   1.000
_cell.length_c   1.000
_cell.angle_alpha   90.00
_cell.angle_beta   90.00
_cell.angle_gamma   90.00
#
_symmetry.space_group_name_H-M   'P 1'
#
loop_
_entity.id
_entity.type
_entity.pdbx_description
1 polymer ?
#
loop_
_entity_poly.entity_id
_entity_poly.type
_entity_poly.pdbx_seq_one_letter_code
_entity_poly.pdbx_strand_id
1 'polypeptide(L)'
;MKSKINVLLIVLFLLVLLIPISCQKQKAEWKGTIEEVDGVMTVKNPGEPVYGEFTFSLEEDLSLGGDPHKDNYYFPRRASLAVDDDGNIYVLDSGNFRIQKYDSSGHYLLSIGRQGQGPGEFQYPSNLSLDAQGNILIFDSMTRAIKVFAQDGTYKESLNIRGFIQPQAFISEEGFIFGWRDDYRSPDGPKMCILKLTPENPDVETVMEFRGELKPNQSSFVLHFYSNRLAMCAVNPSAFCYGFSSEYKIYVADGRGETIRTIEKFEEPVPISKEEKEATVKDGKGIYATIGPEKGEGVVFPSHRPYFARIFADDRGRIYVLKRPSILDQEETKEFDVFGANGSYIYRIKLPFFPALIKAGFLYEVRTDEETGEITIVRHKITNWEKFNT
;
A
#
# COMPACT_ATOMS: atom_id res chain seq x y z
N MET A 1 28.61 32.49 -66.66
CA MET A 1 28.88 32.47 -65.19
C MET A 1 27.67 32.62 -64.28
N LYS A 2 26.56 33.24 -64.69
CA LYS A 2 25.33 33.43 -63.87
C LYS A 2 24.46 32.17 -63.64
N SER A 3 24.56 31.14 -64.48
CA SER A 3 23.74 29.91 -64.32
C SER A 3 24.25 28.90 -63.30
N LYS A 4 25.55 28.88 -63.04
CA LYS A 4 26.14 27.93 -62.08
C LYS A 4 25.95 28.33 -60.60
N ILE A 5 25.76 29.64 -60.32
CA ILE A 5 25.53 30.14 -58.97
C ILE A 5 24.13 29.82 -58.48
N ASN A 6 23.13 29.83 -59.35
CA ASN A 6 21.73 29.50 -58.98
C ASN A 6 21.54 28.00 -58.62
N VAL A 7 22.26 27.11 -59.31
CA VAL A 7 22.16 25.67 -59.03
C VAL A 7 22.81 25.33 -57.69
N LEU A 8 23.96 26.01 -57.35
CA LEU A 8 24.64 25.79 -56.06
C LEU A 8 23.82 26.30 -54.86
N LEU A 9 23.10 27.41 -55.01
CA LEU A 9 22.19 27.94 -53.97
C LEU A 9 20.95 27.09 -53.81
N ILE A 10 20.40 26.49 -54.87
CA ILE A 10 19.25 25.56 -54.77
C ILE A 10 19.68 24.25 -54.09
N VAL A 11 20.83 23.71 -54.40
CA VAL A 11 21.38 22.50 -53.77
C VAL A 11 21.71 22.76 -52.29
N LEU A 12 22.22 23.93 -51.91
CA LEU A 12 22.46 24.31 -50.51
C LEU A 12 21.14 24.48 -49.76
N PHE A 13 20.09 25.02 -50.39
CA PHE A 13 18.77 25.20 -49.79
C PHE A 13 18.04 23.85 -49.63
N LEU A 14 18.21 22.91 -50.56
CA LEU A 14 17.65 21.54 -50.47
C LEU A 14 18.41 20.70 -49.45
N LEU A 15 19.72 20.91 -49.21
CA LEU A 15 20.48 20.25 -48.18
C LEU A 15 20.12 20.70 -46.75
N VAL A 16 19.68 21.96 -46.61
CA VAL A 16 19.18 22.47 -45.31
C VAL A 16 17.79 21.88 -44.96
N LEU A 17 16.99 21.49 -45.96
CA LEU A 17 15.67 20.83 -45.75
C LEU A 17 15.76 19.33 -45.42
N LEU A 18 16.95 18.72 -45.51
CA LEU A 18 17.23 17.34 -45.18
C LEU A 18 17.89 17.15 -43.81
N ILE A 19 18.01 18.20 -42.99
CA ILE A 19 18.34 18.00 -41.60
C ILE A 19 17.15 17.33 -40.97
N PRO A 20 17.23 16.02 -40.61
CA PRO A 20 16.16 15.43 -39.85
C PRO A 20 16.05 16.28 -38.58
N ILE A 21 14.91 16.95 -38.40
CA ILE A 21 14.54 17.45 -37.08
C ILE A 21 14.40 16.17 -36.24
N SER A 22 15.53 15.70 -35.73
CA SER A 22 15.54 14.74 -34.68
C SER A 22 14.81 15.43 -33.55
N CYS A 23 13.53 15.12 -33.46
CA CYS A 23 12.73 15.42 -32.29
C CYS A 23 13.35 14.53 -31.19
N GLN A 24 14.49 14.97 -30.63
CA GLN A 24 14.96 14.43 -29.38
C GLN A 24 13.80 14.68 -28.41
N LYS A 25 13.02 13.62 -28.09
CA LYS A 25 12.12 13.65 -26.98
C LYS A 25 12.95 14.18 -25.82
N GLN A 26 12.69 15.41 -25.43
CA GLN A 26 13.33 16.02 -24.26
C GLN A 26 13.12 15.04 -23.12
N LYS A 27 14.21 14.48 -22.59
CA LYS A 27 14.12 13.51 -21.50
C LYS A 27 13.40 14.24 -20.38
N ALA A 28 12.26 13.73 -19.95
CA ALA A 28 11.49 14.36 -18.89
C ALA A 28 12.41 14.50 -17.66
N GLU A 29 12.54 15.73 -17.17
CA GLU A 29 13.43 16.06 -16.06
C GLU A 29 12.59 16.24 -14.79
N TRP A 30 13.02 15.60 -13.73
CA TRP A 30 12.40 15.77 -12.42
C TRP A 30 12.70 17.19 -11.88
N LYS A 31 11.67 17.91 -11.50
CA LYS A 31 11.73 19.32 -11.06
C LYS A 31 11.69 19.51 -9.54
N GLY A 32 11.83 18.43 -8.78
CA GLY A 32 11.89 18.50 -7.32
C GLY A 32 13.26 18.89 -6.80
N THR A 33 13.40 18.92 -5.50
CA THR A 33 14.66 19.16 -4.80
C THR A 33 14.96 18.03 -3.82
N ILE A 34 16.22 17.80 -3.56
CA ILE A 34 16.69 16.91 -2.51
C ILE A 34 17.47 17.75 -1.51
N GLU A 35 17.07 17.70 -0.26
CA GLU A 35 17.71 18.43 0.83
C GLU A 35 18.05 17.42 1.94
N GLU A 36 19.09 17.69 2.69
CA GLU A 36 19.38 16.97 3.93
C GLU A 36 18.87 17.81 5.11
N VAL A 37 17.96 17.23 5.88
CA VAL A 37 17.37 17.86 7.07
C VAL A 37 17.61 16.95 8.25
N ASP A 38 18.36 17.40 9.24
CA ASP A 38 18.71 16.63 10.44
C ASP A 38 19.33 15.23 10.14
N GLY A 39 20.15 15.16 9.09
CA GLY A 39 20.78 13.91 8.63
C GLY A 39 19.88 12.99 7.80
N VAL A 40 18.65 13.41 7.50
CA VAL A 40 17.67 12.65 6.71
C VAL A 40 17.50 13.27 5.32
N MET A 41 17.60 12.46 4.29
CA MET A 41 17.36 12.88 2.91
C MET A 41 15.87 13.20 2.69
N THR A 42 15.55 14.46 2.43
CA THR A 42 14.18 14.92 2.14
C THR A 42 14.03 15.19 0.65
N VAL A 43 13.16 14.42 -0.01
CA VAL A 43 12.81 14.53 -1.43
C VAL A 43 11.53 15.34 -1.55
N LYS A 44 11.63 16.59 -2.01
CA LYS A 44 10.48 17.47 -2.20
C LYS A 44 10.03 17.43 -3.66
N ASN A 45 8.84 16.95 -3.88
CA ASN A 45 8.26 16.79 -5.20
C ASN A 45 7.28 17.90 -5.57
N PRO A 46 7.24 18.31 -6.85
CA PRO A 46 6.19 19.18 -7.36
C PRO A 46 4.83 18.48 -7.37
N GLY A 47 3.76 19.23 -7.66
CA GLY A 47 2.40 18.70 -7.77
C GLY A 47 2.17 17.78 -8.98
N GLU A 48 3.04 17.87 -10.01
CA GLU A 48 2.94 17.07 -11.23
C GLU A 48 4.07 16.04 -11.35
N PRO A 49 3.76 14.82 -11.82
CA PRO A 49 4.76 13.77 -11.98
C PRO A 49 5.66 14.01 -13.20
N VAL A 50 6.88 13.43 -13.16
CA VAL A 50 7.89 13.56 -14.23
C VAL A 50 7.36 13.12 -15.59
N TYR A 51 6.66 11.98 -15.63
CA TYR A 51 6.24 11.35 -16.88
C TYR A 51 4.74 11.47 -17.12
N GLY A 52 4.01 12.26 -16.31
CA GLY A 52 2.58 12.48 -16.44
C GLY A 52 1.73 11.27 -16.00
N GLU A 53 0.59 11.10 -16.65
CA GLU A 53 -0.30 9.99 -16.38
C GLU A 53 0.15 8.71 -17.12
N PHE A 54 0.02 7.56 -16.44
CA PHE A 54 0.29 6.26 -17.03
C PHE A 54 -0.91 5.34 -16.82
N THR A 55 -1.26 4.57 -17.82
CA THR A 55 -2.33 3.58 -17.75
C THR A 55 -1.75 2.18 -17.92
N PHE A 56 -1.97 1.30 -16.93
CA PHE A 56 -1.64 -0.11 -17.09
C PHE A 56 -2.59 -0.79 -18.08
N SER A 57 -2.01 -1.52 -19.02
CA SER A 57 -2.76 -2.43 -19.88
C SER A 57 -2.80 -3.79 -19.20
N LEU A 58 -3.96 -4.13 -18.63
CA LEU A 58 -4.16 -5.33 -17.82
C LEU A 58 -4.79 -6.46 -18.66
N GLU A 59 -4.25 -7.66 -18.51
CA GLU A 59 -4.79 -8.89 -19.09
C GLU A 59 -4.91 -9.93 -17.98
N GLU A 60 -6.13 -10.38 -17.69
CA GLU A 60 -6.37 -11.43 -16.69
C GLU A 60 -5.78 -12.75 -17.20
N ASP A 61 -4.83 -13.34 -16.46
CA ASP A 61 -4.14 -14.55 -16.86
C ASP A 61 -4.28 -15.71 -15.86
N LEU A 62 -4.75 -15.43 -14.65
CA LEU A 62 -4.98 -16.44 -13.61
C LEU A 62 -6.13 -16.04 -12.70
N SER A 63 -6.96 -17.01 -12.36
CA SER A 63 -8.05 -16.86 -11.38
C SER A 63 -8.03 -18.05 -10.41
N LEU A 64 -7.96 -17.76 -9.09
CA LEU A 64 -8.00 -18.75 -8.02
C LEU A 64 -9.18 -18.47 -7.11
N GLY A 65 -10.04 -19.46 -6.92
CA GLY A 65 -11.24 -19.33 -6.09
C GLY A 65 -12.54 -19.41 -6.89
N GLY A 66 -13.65 -19.19 -6.22
CA GLY A 66 -14.99 -19.17 -6.85
C GLY A 66 -15.53 -20.54 -7.27
N ASP A 67 -14.92 -21.65 -6.86
CA ASP A 67 -15.45 -23.02 -7.12
C ASP A 67 -15.80 -23.71 -5.80
N PRO A 68 -17.08 -23.67 -5.36
CA PRO A 68 -17.51 -24.25 -4.10
C PRO A 68 -17.41 -25.79 -4.07
N HIS A 69 -17.19 -26.45 -5.22
CA HIS A 69 -17.03 -27.89 -5.31
C HIS A 69 -15.56 -28.34 -5.19
N LYS A 70 -14.62 -27.38 -5.17
CA LYS A 70 -13.19 -27.64 -5.01
C LYS A 70 -12.67 -26.96 -3.75
N ASP A 71 -12.59 -27.70 -2.65
CA ASP A 71 -12.20 -27.17 -1.35
C ASP A 71 -10.91 -26.33 -1.39
N ASN A 72 -9.93 -26.74 -2.20
CA ASN A 72 -8.67 -26.00 -2.34
C ASN A 72 -8.78 -24.72 -3.18
N TYR A 73 -9.91 -24.43 -3.81
CA TYR A 73 -10.20 -23.26 -4.64
C TYR A 73 -11.49 -22.56 -4.20
N TYR A 74 -11.84 -22.68 -2.91
CA TYR A 74 -13.00 -22.02 -2.34
C TYR A 74 -12.63 -21.19 -1.12
N PHE A 75 -12.85 -19.88 -1.21
CA PHE A 75 -12.55 -18.89 -0.17
C PHE A 75 -13.87 -18.18 0.23
N PRO A 76 -14.56 -18.65 1.28
CA PRO A 76 -15.91 -18.18 1.61
C PRO A 76 -15.95 -16.77 2.22
N ARG A 77 -14.80 -16.24 2.64
CA ARG A 77 -14.70 -14.95 3.34
C ARG A 77 -13.34 -14.31 3.06
N ARG A 78 -12.97 -13.34 3.89
CA ARG A 78 -11.71 -12.58 3.78
C ARG A 78 -10.51 -13.45 3.40
N ALA A 79 -9.81 -13.01 2.39
CA ALA A 79 -8.51 -13.55 2.01
C ALA A 79 -7.47 -12.43 1.98
N SER A 80 -6.23 -12.80 2.25
CA SER A 80 -5.05 -12.00 1.93
C SER A 80 -4.04 -12.86 1.20
N LEU A 81 -3.15 -12.25 0.43
CA LEU A 81 -2.21 -12.98 -0.38
C LEU A 81 -0.79 -12.46 -0.23
N ALA A 82 0.16 -13.35 -0.47
CA ALA A 82 1.56 -13.03 -0.69
C ALA A 82 2.09 -13.86 -1.84
N VAL A 83 3.16 -13.40 -2.49
CA VAL A 83 3.79 -14.09 -3.61
C VAL A 83 5.30 -14.11 -3.36
N ASP A 84 5.91 -15.29 -3.43
CA ASP A 84 7.37 -15.42 -3.30
C ASP A 84 8.11 -15.06 -4.60
N ASP A 85 9.44 -15.20 -4.60
CA ASP A 85 10.27 -14.83 -5.75
C ASP A 85 10.21 -15.87 -6.88
N ASP A 86 9.76 -17.09 -6.58
CA ASP A 86 9.49 -18.14 -7.58
C ASP A 86 8.11 -17.96 -8.21
N GLY A 87 7.32 -17.00 -7.74
CA GLY A 87 5.95 -16.73 -8.19
C GLY A 87 4.90 -17.65 -7.57
N ASN A 88 5.23 -18.42 -6.52
CA ASN A 88 4.22 -19.18 -5.80
C ASN A 88 3.30 -18.25 -5.04
N ILE A 89 2.01 -18.56 -5.09
CA ILE A 89 0.95 -17.74 -4.51
C ILE A 89 0.49 -18.38 -3.20
N TYR A 90 0.54 -17.61 -2.13
CA TYR A 90 0.02 -18.00 -0.83
C TYR A 90 -1.26 -17.21 -0.57
N VAL A 91 -2.34 -17.91 -0.26
CA VAL A 91 -3.63 -17.31 0.05
C VAL A 91 -4.03 -17.67 1.47
N LEU A 92 -4.13 -16.70 2.34
CA LEU A 92 -4.73 -16.88 3.66
C LEU A 92 -6.24 -16.95 3.51
N ASP A 93 -6.79 -18.12 3.66
CA ASP A 93 -8.21 -18.40 3.75
C ASP A 93 -8.65 -18.27 5.23
N SER A 94 -8.92 -17.02 5.64
CA SER A 94 -9.26 -16.71 7.03
C SER A 94 -10.56 -17.39 7.49
N GLY A 95 -11.47 -17.65 6.56
CA GLY A 95 -12.75 -18.32 6.84
C GLY A 95 -12.59 -19.79 7.21
N ASN A 96 -11.60 -20.46 6.63
CA ASN A 96 -11.29 -21.87 6.86
C ASN A 96 -10.05 -22.08 7.73
N PHE A 97 -9.46 -21.00 8.29
CA PHE A 97 -8.32 -21.05 9.21
C PHE A 97 -7.10 -21.74 8.64
N ARG A 98 -6.79 -21.48 7.35
CA ARG A 98 -5.69 -22.14 6.64
C ARG A 98 -5.01 -21.20 5.65
N ILE A 99 -3.80 -21.56 5.24
CA ILE A 99 -3.10 -20.96 4.12
C ILE A 99 -3.11 -21.99 2.99
N GLN A 100 -3.48 -21.58 1.79
CA GLN A 100 -3.37 -22.39 0.59
C GLN A 100 -2.18 -21.90 -0.23
N LYS A 101 -1.29 -22.81 -0.63
CA LYS A 101 -0.15 -22.53 -1.50
C LYS A 101 -0.40 -23.10 -2.88
N TYR A 102 -0.11 -22.27 -3.90
CA TYR A 102 -0.20 -22.62 -5.31
C TYR A 102 1.12 -22.32 -6.00
N ASP A 103 1.43 -23.03 -7.08
CA ASP A 103 2.51 -22.65 -7.96
C ASP A 103 2.17 -21.39 -8.80
N SER A 104 3.13 -20.88 -9.56
CA SER A 104 2.95 -19.70 -10.41
C SER A 104 1.92 -19.88 -11.52
N SER A 105 1.50 -21.12 -11.81
CA SER A 105 0.45 -21.48 -12.77
C SER A 105 -0.91 -21.69 -12.10
N GLY A 106 -0.99 -21.57 -10.77
CA GLY A 106 -2.21 -21.73 -10.00
C GLY A 106 -2.55 -23.16 -9.63
N HIS A 107 -1.65 -24.13 -9.80
CA HIS A 107 -1.89 -25.47 -9.31
C HIS A 107 -1.66 -25.54 -7.81
N TYR A 108 -2.62 -26.15 -7.13
CA TYR A 108 -2.55 -26.35 -5.69
C TYR A 108 -1.33 -27.20 -5.30
N LEU A 109 -0.59 -26.76 -4.30
CA LEU A 109 0.58 -27.46 -3.77
C LEU A 109 0.33 -28.05 -2.39
N LEU A 110 -0.11 -27.24 -1.42
CA LEU A 110 -0.38 -27.68 -0.04
C LEU A 110 -1.24 -26.70 0.74
N SER A 111 -1.82 -27.21 1.84
CA SER A 111 -2.52 -26.43 2.86
C SER A 111 -1.71 -26.40 4.15
N ILE A 112 -1.68 -25.24 4.84
CA ILE A 112 -0.94 -25.01 6.07
C ILE A 112 -1.89 -24.52 7.14
N GLY A 113 -1.83 -25.12 8.33
CA GLY A 113 -2.64 -24.73 9.48
C GLY A 113 -4.06 -25.27 9.44
N ARG A 114 -4.77 -25.04 10.53
CA ARG A 114 -6.18 -25.37 10.75
C ARG A 114 -6.70 -24.59 11.95
N GLN A 115 -7.99 -24.62 12.18
CA GLN A 115 -8.59 -24.05 13.39
C GLN A 115 -8.11 -24.80 14.65
N GLY A 116 -7.67 -24.06 15.67
CA GLY A 116 -7.27 -24.62 16.94
C GLY A 116 -6.43 -23.69 17.79
N GLN A 117 -5.86 -24.23 18.88
CA GLN A 117 -5.04 -23.50 19.86
C GLN A 117 -3.61 -24.04 20.00
N GLY A 118 -3.31 -25.12 19.30
CA GLY A 118 -1.99 -25.76 19.31
C GLY A 118 -0.96 -25.03 18.44
N PRO A 119 0.30 -25.53 18.49
CA PRO A 119 1.35 -25.04 17.60
C PRO A 119 0.92 -25.17 16.13
N GLY A 120 1.03 -24.07 15.35
CA GLY A 120 0.65 -24.06 13.94
C GLY A 120 -0.87 -24.03 13.67
N GLU A 121 -1.72 -23.96 14.68
CA GLU A 121 -3.16 -23.81 14.55
C GLU A 121 -3.59 -22.34 14.69
N PHE A 122 -4.72 -21.95 14.11
CA PHE A 122 -5.22 -20.58 14.06
C PHE A 122 -6.52 -20.42 14.85
N GLN A 123 -6.65 -19.26 15.54
CA GLN A 123 -7.90 -18.84 16.17
C GLN A 123 -8.59 -17.70 15.39
N TYR A 124 -7.85 -16.71 14.93
CA TYR A 124 -8.36 -15.63 14.10
C TYR A 124 -7.24 -15.06 13.22
N PRO A 125 -6.81 -15.82 12.19
CA PRO A 125 -5.74 -15.37 11.29
C PRO A 125 -6.25 -14.20 10.42
N SER A 126 -5.48 -13.13 10.32
CA SER A 126 -5.97 -11.89 9.73
C SER A 126 -5.04 -11.23 8.71
N ASN A 127 -3.77 -11.55 8.71
CA ASN A 127 -2.81 -11.02 7.76
C ASN A 127 -1.74 -12.06 7.41
N LEU A 128 -1.31 -12.05 6.16
CA LEU A 128 -0.28 -12.91 5.59
C LEU A 128 0.83 -12.04 5.00
N SER A 129 2.06 -12.36 5.32
CA SER A 129 3.25 -11.82 4.67
C SER A 129 4.35 -12.87 4.58
N LEU A 130 5.41 -12.57 3.81
CA LEU A 130 6.63 -13.36 3.76
C LEU A 130 7.78 -12.51 4.32
N ASP A 131 8.69 -13.15 5.06
CA ASP A 131 9.95 -12.50 5.43
C ASP A 131 11.01 -12.64 4.33
N ALA A 132 12.19 -12.05 4.56
CA ALA A 132 13.32 -12.11 3.62
C ALA A 132 13.85 -13.53 3.37
N GLN A 133 13.62 -14.46 4.28
CA GLN A 133 13.99 -15.86 4.16
C GLN A 133 12.88 -16.71 3.50
N GLY A 134 11.76 -16.07 3.12
CA GLY A 134 10.58 -16.71 2.56
C GLY A 134 9.73 -17.45 3.59
N ASN A 135 9.95 -17.26 4.90
CA ASN A 135 9.05 -17.81 5.89
C ASN A 135 7.68 -17.14 5.79
N ILE A 136 6.64 -17.90 6.07
CA ILE A 136 5.25 -17.47 6.03
C ILE A 136 4.89 -16.93 7.41
N LEU A 137 4.44 -15.68 7.46
CA LEU A 137 4.10 -14.95 8.67
C LEU A 137 2.60 -14.72 8.72
N ILE A 138 1.95 -15.23 9.75
CA ILE A 138 0.50 -15.05 9.97
C ILE A 138 0.27 -14.32 11.29
N PHE A 139 -0.34 -13.14 11.21
CA PHE A 139 -0.85 -12.48 12.40
C PHE A 139 -2.17 -13.12 12.83
N ASP A 140 -2.20 -13.70 14.03
CA ASP A 140 -3.40 -14.24 14.67
C ASP A 140 -3.86 -13.28 15.76
N SER A 141 -4.92 -12.54 15.48
CA SER A 141 -5.38 -11.45 16.34
C SER A 141 -5.97 -11.92 17.67
N MET A 142 -6.50 -13.15 17.74
CA MET A 142 -7.03 -13.71 18.99
C MET A 142 -5.91 -14.10 19.93
N THR A 143 -4.84 -14.71 19.42
CA THR A 143 -3.68 -15.10 20.22
C THR A 143 -2.70 -13.94 20.42
N ARG A 144 -2.85 -12.85 19.67
CA ARG A 144 -1.93 -11.70 19.61
C ARG A 144 -0.50 -12.16 19.36
N ALA A 145 -0.35 -12.98 18.32
CA ALA A 145 0.93 -13.55 17.95
C ALA A 145 1.13 -13.54 16.43
N ILE A 146 2.38 -13.48 16.00
CA ILE A 146 2.77 -13.81 14.65
C ILE A 146 3.22 -15.25 14.63
N LYS A 147 2.52 -16.10 13.89
CA LYS A 147 2.87 -17.50 13.70
C LYS A 147 3.77 -17.62 12.47
N VAL A 148 4.90 -18.27 12.65
CA VAL A 148 5.95 -18.41 11.63
C VAL A 148 5.97 -19.85 11.13
N PHE A 149 5.93 -20.00 9.79
CA PHE A 149 6.06 -21.29 9.13
C PHE A 149 7.16 -21.22 8.08
N ALA A 150 7.84 -22.33 7.84
CA ALA A 150 8.72 -22.48 6.68
C ALA A 150 7.90 -22.56 5.38
N GLN A 151 8.53 -22.42 4.25
CA GLN A 151 7.88 -22.47 2.93
C GLN A 151 7.21 -23.83 2.62
N ASP A 152 7.66 -24.89 3.26
CA ASP A 152 7.10 -26.25 3.14
C ASP A 152 5.89 -26.46 4.07
N GLY A 153 5.49 -25.43 4.84
CA GLY A 153 4.38 -25.49 5.77
C GLY A 153 4.75 -25.95 7.19
N THR A 154 6.00 -26.25 7.44
CA THR A 154 6.45 -26.65 8.78
C THR A 154 6.33 -25.46 9.75
N TYR A 155 5.59 -25.64 10.84
CA TYR A 155 5.51 -24.64 11.90
C TYR A 155 6.89 -24.48 12.58
N LYS A 156 7.32 -23.22 12.74
CA LYS A 156 8.58 -22.86 13.40
C LYS A 156 8.36 -22.37 14.82
N GLU A 157 7.61 -21.27 14.95
CA GLU A 157 7.42 -20.60 16.23
C GLU A 157 6.21 -19.66 16.23
N SER A 158 5.87 -19.15 17.42
CA SER A 158 4.93 -18.04 17.61
C SER A 158 5.62 -16.90 18.35
N LEU A 159 5.71 -15.75 17.72
CA LEU A 159 6.20 -14.51 18.29
C LEU A 159 5.05 -13.80 19.00
N ASN A 160 5.01 -13.85 20.33
CA ASN A 160 3.98 -13.19 21.12
C ASN A 160 4.18 -11.68 21.09
N ILE A 161 3.17 -10.93 20.66
CA ILE A 161 3.18 -9.48 20.60
C ILE A 161 2.41 -8.94 21.79
N ARG A 162 3.12 -8.34 22.75
CA ARG A 162 2.51 -7.62 23.86
C ARG A 162 2.18 -6.20 23.41
N GLY A 163 0.91 -5.87 23.41
CA GLY A 163 0.41 -4.57 22.94
C GLY A 163 -0.47 -4.71 21.71
N PHE A 164 -1.18 -3.64 21.38
CA PHE A 164 -2.00 -3.59 20.17
C PHE A 164 -1.11 -3.24 18.97
N ILE A 165 -0.71 -4.24 18.22
CA ILE A 165 -0.18 -4.04 16.87
C ILE A 165 -1.30 -4.44 15.91
N GLN A 166 -1.63 -3.54 15.00
CA GLN A 166 -2.58 -3.84 13.92
C GLN A 166 -1.98 -4.90 12.98
N PRO A 167 -2.83 -5.65 12.24
CA PRO A 167 -2.39 -6.82 11.49
C PRO A 167 -1.39 -6.59 10.36
N GLN A 168 -1.00 -5.37 10.10
CA GLN A 168 0.04 -5.04 9.12
C GLN A 168 1.39 -4.91 9.84
N ALA A 169 2.01 -6.05 10.13
CA ALA A 169 3.35 -6.08 10.67
C ALA A 169 4.37 -6.26 9.53
N PHE A 170 5.49 -5.56 9.65
CA PHE A 170 6.69 -5.77 8.86
C PHE A 170 7.74 -6.40 9.75
N ILE A 171 8.39 -7.47 9.27
CA ILE A 171 9.55 -8.05 9.94
C ILE A 171 10.79 -7.76 9.09
N SER A 172 11.75 -7.04 9.68
CA SER A 172 12.99 -6.70 9.01
C SER A 172 13.96 -7.88 8.96
N GLU A 173 14.97 -7.81 8.10
CA GLU A 173 16.05 -8.81 8.04
C GLU A 173 16.80 -8.92 9.35
N GLU A 174 16.88 -7.85 10.15
CA GLU A 174 17.46 -7.83 11.47
C GLU A 174 16.58 -8.47 12.55
N GLY A 175 15.37 -8.93 12.20
CA GLY A 175 14.43 -9.60 13.07
C GLY A 175 13.55 -8.65 13.90
N PHE A 176 13.61 -7.33 13.68
CA PHE A 176 12.69 -6.39 14.33
C PHE A 176 11.30 -6.48 13.71
N ILE A 177 10.29 -6.38 14.57
CA ILE A 177 8.88 -6.38 14.15
C ILE A 177 8.35 -4.96 14.28
N PHE A 178 7.86 -4.42 13.18
CA PHE A 178 7.21 -3.11 13.12
C PHE A 178 5.72 -3.26 12.87
N GLY A 179 4.95 -2.43 13.53
CA GLY A 179 3.53 -2.33 13.34
C GLY A 179 3.03 -0.98 13.84
N TRP A 180 1.74 -0.79 13.88
CA TRP A 180 1.16 0.46 14.37
C TRP A 180 0.01 0.20 15.34
N ARG A 181 -0.25 1.19 16.20
CA ARG A 181 -1.31 1.18 17.19
C ARG A 181 -2.01 2.51 17.23
N ASP A 182 -3.32 2.44 17.31
CA ASP A 182 -4.15 3.58 17.66
C ASP A 182 -4.32 3.64 19.18
N ASP A 183 -3.87 4.71 19.79
CA ASP A 183 -4.11 5.01 21.21
C ASP A 183 -5.12 6.13 21.35
N TYR A 184 -6.37 5.78 21.36
CA TYR A 184 -7.49 6.71 21.47
C TYR A 184 -7.76 7.19 22.91
N ARG A 185 -7.10 6.59 23.90
CA ARG A 185 -7.28 6.90 25.32
C ARG A 185 -6.12 7.68 25.92
N SER A 186 -5.20 8.14 25.10
CA SER A 186 -4.09 8.97 25.58
C SER A 186 -4.62 10.24 26.23
N PRO A 187 -4.10 10.63 27.44
CA PRO A 187 -4.52 11.85 28.12
C PRO A 187 -4.34 13.14 27.28
N ASP A 188 -3.36 13.10 26.38
CA ASP A 188 -3.02 14.23 25.49
C ASP A 188 -3.83 14.24 24.19
N GLY A 189 -4.82 13.38 24.06
CA GLY A 189 -5.63 13.16 22.87
C GLY A 189 -5.19 11.91 22.07
N PRO A 190 -6.00 11.49 21.09
CA PRO A 190 -5.73 10.30 20.29
C PRO A 190 -4.40 10.38 19.55
N LYS A 191 -3.66 9.29 19.62
CA LYS A 191 -2.37 9.12 18.98
C LYS A 191 -2.37 7.87 18.11
N MET A 192 -1.59 7.93 17.03
CA MET A 192 -1.25 6.78 16.21
C MET A 192 0.26 6.60 16.25
N CYS A 193 0.71 5.43 16.63
CA CYS A 193 2.12 5.18 16.89
C CYS A 193 2.64 4.08 15.99
N ILE A 194 3.80 4.30 15.36
CA ILE A 194 4.62 3.22 14.81
C ILE A 194 5.38 2.59 15.98
N LEU A 195 5.29 1.30 16.08
CA LEU A 195 5.83 0.50 17.17
C LEU A 195 6.88 -0.45 16.63
N LYS A 196 7.91 -0.68 17.43
CA LYS A 196 8.99 -1.63 17.20
C LYS A 196 9.04 -2.64 18.34
N LEU A 197 9.22 -3.89 17.98
CA LEU A 197 9.44 -5.01 18.91
C LEU A 197 10.72 -5.74 18.52
N THR A 198 11.41 -6.28 19.52
CA THR A 198 12.42 -7.29 19.30
C THR A 198 11.90 -8.64 19.80
N PRO A 199 12.29 -9.77 19.17
CA PRO A 199 11.90 -11.09 19.64
C PRO A 199 12.34 -11.37 21.09
N GLU A 200 13.48 -10.80 21.51
CA GLU A 200 14.08 -11.01 22.83
C GLU A 200 13.50 -10.07 23.89
N ASN A 201 13.01 -8.89 23.48
CA ASN A 201 12.37 -7.93 24.38
C ASN A 201 10.96 -7.62 23.90
N PRO A 202 9.93 -8.19 24.54
CA PRO A 202 8.54 -7.96 24.16
C PRO A 202 8.01 -6.56 24.56
N ASP A 203 8.85 -5.73 25.19
CA ASP A 203 8.48 -4.35 25.47
C ASP A 203 8.46 -3.53 24.17
N VAL A 204 7.37 -2.84 23.97
CA VAL A 204 7.09 -2.11 22.75
C VAL A 204 7.77 -0.75 22.78
N GLU A 205 8.66 -0.49 21.84
CA GLU A 205 9.26 0.81 21.63
C GLU A 205 8.41 1.64 20.65
N THR A 206 8.18 2.91 20.95
CA THR A 206 7.53 3.84 20.02
C THR A 206 8.58 4.48 19.13
N VAL A 207 8.53 4.18 17.83
CA VAL A 207 9.44 4.75 16.82
C VAL A 207 8.97 6.14 16.39
N MET A 208 7.66 6.30 16.18
CA MET A 208 7.06 7.55 15.73
C MET A 208 5.65 7.70 16.30
N GLU A 209 5.27 8.93 16.62
CA GLU A 209 3.95 9.28 17.11
C GLU A 209 3.32 10.35 16.23
N PHE A 210 2.07 10.13 15.83
CA PHE A 210 1.24 11.08 15.13
C PHE A 210 0.03 11.44 15.97
N ARG A 211 -0.32 12.72 16.03
CA ARG A 211 -1.49 13.20 16.76
C ARG A 211 -2.62 13.46 15.78
N GLY A 212 -3.78 12.89 16.10
CA GLY A 212 -5.02 13.23 15.41
C GLY A 212 -5.53 14.62 15.79
N GLU A 213 -6.42 15.19 14.99
CA GLU A 213 -7.05 16.50 15.23
C GLU A 213 -8.07 16.50 16.40
N LEU A 214 -8.23 15.39 17.10
CA LEU A 214 -9.20 15.23 18.16
C LEU A 214 -8.75 15.96 19.44
N LYS A 215 -9.70 16.63 20.09
CA LYS A 215 -9.41 17.38 21.31
C LYS A 215 -9.06 16.46 22.47
N PRO A 216 -8.12 16.87 23.35
CA PRO A 216 -7.89 16.18 24.62
C PRO A 216 -9.20 16.07 25.40
N ASN A 217 -9.39 14.95 26.13
CA ASN A 217 -10.55 14.65 26.96
C ASN A 217 -11.89 14.38 26.22
N GLN A 218 -11.85 14.09 24.93
CA GLN A 218 -13.02 13.60 24.22
C GLN A 218 -13.25 12.12 24.56
N SER A 219 -14.34 11.79 25.25
CA SER A 219 -14.65 10.43 25.71
C SER A 219 -15.16 9.51 24.58
N SER A 220 -15.64 10.12 23.51
CA SER A 220 -16.15 9.40 22.33
C SER A 220 -15.73 10.12 21.04
N PHE A 221 -15.49 9.35 19.97
CA PHE A 221 -15.24 9.88 18.64
C PHE A 221 -15.67 8.89 17.56
N VAL A 222 -15.87 9.42 16.36
CA VAL A 222 -16.34 8.64 15.22
C VAL A 222 -15.26 8.62 14.15
N LEU A 223 -14.81 7.40 13.80
CA LEU A 223 -13.98 7.18 12.63
C LEU A 223 -14.85 7.20 11.38
N HIS A 224 -14.53 8.08 10.45
CA HIS A 224 -15.29 8.26 9.23
C HIS A 224 -14.40 8.38 7.99
N PHE A 225 -15.03 8.49 6.83
CA PHE A 225 -14.36 8.51 5.52
C PHE A 225 -13.20 9.53 5.45
N TYR A 226 -13.35 10.71 6.05
CA TYR A 226 -12.31 11.75 6.06
C TYR A 226 -11.44 11.78 7.32
N SER A 227 -11.53 10.80 8.20
CA SER A 227 -10.61 10.73 9.34
C SER A 227 -9.18 10.51 8.85
N ASN A 228 -8.24 11.32 9.38
CA ASN A 228 -6.82 11.11 9.13
C ASN A 228 -6.38 9.76 9.69
N ARG A 229 -5.53 9.06 8.93
CA ARG A 229 -5.07 7.70 9.25
C ARG A 229 -3.59 7.54 8.99
N LEU A 230 -3.01 6.66 9.77
CA LEU A 230 -1.68 6.13 9.51
C LEU A 230 -1.78 5.06 8.42
N ALA A 231 -0.87 5.12 7.45
CA ALA A 231 -0.65 4.08 6.46
C ALA A 231 0.81 3.62 6.56
N MET A 232 1.04 2.32 6.39
CA MET A 232 2.36 1.70 6.46
C MET A 232 2.43 0.52 5.50
N CYS A 233 3.58 0.30 4.87
CA CYS A 233 3.85 -0.90 4.08
C CYS A 233 5.34 -1.24 4.07
N ALA A 234 5.68 -2.52 3.86
CA ALA A 234 7.04 -2.92 3.50
C ALA A 234 7.39 -2.33 2.13
N VAL A 235 8.62 -1.84 1.97
CA VAL A 235 9.19 -1.41 0.68
C VAL A 235 10.06 -2.51 0.10
N ASN A 236 10.83 -3.15 0.96
CA ASN A 236 11.68 -4.30 0.68
C ASN A 236 12.02 -4.99 2.03
N PRO A 237 12.74 -6.11 2.07
CA PRO A 237 13.06 -6.80 3.32
C PRO A 237 13.80 -5.96 4.36
N SER A 238 14.54 -4.92 3.94
CA SER A 238 15.34 -4.07 4.82
C SER A 238 14.75 -2.68 5.07
N ALA A 239 13.54 -2.39 4.54
CA ALA A 239 12.92 -1.05 4.67
C ALA A 239 11.39 -1.10 4.61
N PHE A 240 10.78 -0.18 5.32
CA PHE A 240 9.33 0.06 5.26
C PHE A 240 9.04 1.56 5.10
N CYS A 241 7.85 1.89 4.65
CA CYS A 241 7.41 3.27 4.61
C CYS A 241 6.11 3.46 5.38
N TYR A 242 5.91 4.68 5.87
CA TYR A 242 4.71 5.07 6.58
C TYR A 242 4.42 6.57 6.41
N GLY A 243 3.17 6.96 6.65
CA GLY A 243 2.77 8.35 6.62
C GLY A 243 1.43 8.56 7.30
N PHE A 244 1.21 9.77 7.82
CA PHE A 244 -0.06 10.16 8.40
C PHE A 244 -0.79 11.11 7.44
N SER A 245 -2.01 10.78 7.07
CA SER A 245 -2.70 11.40 5.93
C SER A 245 -3.13 12.86 6.11
N SER A 246 -2.83 13.49 7.25
CA SER A 246 -3.02 14.94 7.46
C SER A 246 -2.04 15.81 6.68
N GLU A 247 -0.94 15.24 6.21
CA GLU A 247 0.05 15.91 5.36
C GLU A 247 0.52 14.97 4.25
N TYR A 248 0.97 15.53 3.13
CA TYR A 248 1.52 14.72 2.05
C TYR A 248 3.00 14.45 2.28
N LYS A 249 3.28 13.64 3.30
CA LYS A 249 4.62 13.27 3.72
C LYS A 249 4.72 11.78 4.03
N ILE A 250 5.65 11.12 3.37
CA ILE A 250 5.94 9.69 3.53
C ILE A 250 7.34 9.56 4.11
N TYR A 251 7.46 8.81 5.17
CA TYR A 251 8.72 8.46 5.81
C TYR A 251 9.13 7.08 5.32
N VAL A 252 10.39 6.93 4.96
CA VAL A 252 11.02 5.63 4.65
C VAL A 252 12.02 5.35 5.75
N ALA A 253 11.82 4.24 6.45
CA ALA A 253 12.69 3.80 7.52
C ALA A 253 13.42 2.51 7.14
N ASP A 254 14.63 2.34 7.66
CA ASP A 254 15.40 1.12 7.52
C ASP A 254 14.87 -0.01 8.42
N GLY A 255 15.50 -1.18 8.35
CA GLY A 255 15.16 -2.35 9.14
C GLY A 255 15.35 -2.18 10.65
N ARG A 256 15.94 -1.09 11.11
CA ARG A 256 16.07 -0.74 12.54
C ARG A 256 15.03 0.26 13.01
N GLY A 257 14.27 0.84 12.06
CA GLY A 257 13.25 1.85 12.30
C GLY A 257 13.77 3.28 12.24
N GLU A 258 15.03 3.48 11.82
CA GLU A 258 15.57 4.83 11.63
C GLU A 258 15.10 5.40 10.30
N THR A 259 14.59 6.63 10.32
CA THR A 259 14.17 7.31 9.09
C THR A 259 15.38 7.64 8.24
N ILE A 260 15.45 7.05 7.05
CA ILE A 260 16.54 7.25 6.07
C ILE A 260 16.16 8.21 4.96
N ARG A 261 14.85 8.44 4.75
CA ARG A 261 14.33 9.36 3.75
C ARG A 261 12.96 9.85 4.11
N THR A 262 12.65 11.09 3.72
CA THR A 262 11.28 11.59 3.64
C THR A 262 10.93 11.95 2.20
N ILE A 263 9.69 11.72 1.82
CA ILE A 263 9.13 12.05 0.51
C ILE A 263 7.98 13.01 0.76
N GLU A 264 8.13 14.24 0.30
CA GLU A 264 7.11 15.27 0.37
C GLU A 264 6.60 15.56 -1.04
N LYS A 265 5.32 15.84 -1.18
CA LYS A 265 4.72 16.27 -2.43
C LYS A 265 3.92 17.54 -2.19
N PHE A 266 4.14 18.54 -3.03
CA PHE A 266 3.28 19.71 -3.02
C PHE A 266 1.89 19.35 -3.53
N GLU A 267 0.88 19.55 -2.69
CA GLU A 267 -0.53 19.41 -3.03
C GLU A 267 -1.34 20.41 -2.22
N GLU A 268 -2.19 21.18 -2.92
CA GLU A 268 -3.07 22.12 -2.25
C GLU A 268 -4.10 21.38 -1.37
N PRO A 269 -4.30 21.81 -0.12
CA PRO A 269 -5.30 21.21 0.75
C PRO A 269 -6.71 21.49 0.22
N VAL A 270 -7.51 20.45 0.04
CA VAL A 270 -8.89 20.54 -0.43
C VAL A 270 -9.84 20.57 0.77
N PRO A 271 -10.55 21.69 1.06
CA PRO A 271 -11.51 21.74 2.15
C PRO A 271 -12.64 20.72 1.97
N ILE A 272 -13.12 20.14 3.06
CA ILE A 272 -14.28 19.23 3.04
C ILE A 272 -15.54 20.09 2.97
N SER A 273 -16.31 19.96 1.89
CA SER A 273 -17.53 20.73 1.68
C SER A 273 -18.65 20.34 2.66
N LYS A 274 -19.69 21.16 2.74
CA LYS A 274 -20.85 20.87 3.58
C LYS A 274 -21.57 19.61 3.10
N GLU A 275 -21.72 19.47 1.79
CA GLU A 275 -22.37 18.33 1.12
C GLU A 275 -21.62 17.03 1.41
N GLU A 276 -20.29 17.06 1.40
CA GLU A 276 -19.47 15.91 1.75
C GLU A 276 -19.61 15.50 3.21
N LYS A 277 -19.65 16.48 4.13
CA LYS A 277 -19.89 16.22 5.55
C LYS A 277 -21.26 15.58 5.78
N GLU A 278 -22.30 16.11 5.12
CA GLU A 278 -23.64 15.56 5.19
C GLU A 278 -23.71 14.14 4.59
N ALA A 279 -23.09 13.91 3.43
CA ALA A 279 -23.02 12.60 2.80
C ALA A 279 -22.26 11.57 3.65
N THR A 280 -21.18 12.00 4.34
CA THR A 280 -20.40 11.12 5.23
C THR A 280 -21.23 10.58 6.38
N VAL A 281 -22.12 11.37 6.96
CA VAL A 281 -22.92 10.97 8.12
C VAL A 281 -24.28 10.40 7.74
N LYS A 282 -24.75 10.66 6.51
CA LYS A 282 -26.05 10.19 6.03
C LYS A 282 -26.08 8.64 5.99
N ASP A 283 -27.09 8.08 6.58
CA ASP A 283 -27.31 6.62 6.64
C ASP A 283 -26.13 5.82 7.22
N GLY A 284 -25.16 6.49 7.84
CA GLY A 284 -23.96 5.87 8.41
C GLY A 284 -22.95 5.30 7.39
N LYS A 285 -23.17 5.46 6.08
CA LYS A 285 -22.33 4.87 5.03
C LYS A 285 -20.87 5.34 5.05
N GLY A 286 -20.62 6.58 5.50
CA GLY A 286 -19.26 7.11 5.67
C GLY A 286 -18.68 6.88 7.06
N ILE A 287 -19.37 6.22 7.97
CA ILE A 287 -18.94 5.96 9.34
C ILE A 287 -18.34 4.53 9.40
N TYR A 288 -17.11 4.43 9.85
CA TYR A 288 -16.42 3.14 9.99
C TYR A 288 -16.50 2.54 11.39
N ALA A 289 -16.39 3.39 12.41
CA ALA A 289 -16.48 2.98 13.80
C ALA A 289 -16.85 4.15 14.70
N THR A 290 -17.52 3.84 15.81
CA THR A 290 -17.75 4.77 16.93
C THR A 290 -17.03 4.20 18.14
N ILE A 291 -16.20 5.02 18.78
CA ILE A 291 -15.39 4.62 19.95
C ILE A 291 -15.83 5.50 21.13
N GLY A 292 -16.21 4.86 22.22
CA GLY A 292 -16.69 5.54 23.44
C GLY A 292 -18.07 5.10 23.86
N PRO A 293 -18.54 5.54 25.06
CA PRO A 293 -19.77 5.08 25.67
C PRO A 293 -21.06 5.60 25.00
N GLU A 294 -20.99 6.69 24.23
CA GLU A 294 -22.16 7.30 23.61
C GLU A 294 -22.09 7.24 22.09
N LYS A 295 -23.14 6.68 21.48
CA LYS A 295 -23.31 6.68 20.02
C LYS A 295 -23.75 8.08 19.58
N GLY A 296 -22.89 8.79 18.87
CA GLY A 296 -23.30 9.94 18.07
C GLY A 296 -22.93 11.33 18.56
N GLU A 297 -22.19 11.50 19.65
CA GLU A 297 -21.65 12.82 19.96
C GLU A 297 -20.37 13.08 19.16
N GLY A 298 -20.46 14.04 18.22
CA GLY A 298 -19.33 14.73 17.65
C GLY A 298 -18.54 13.99 16.57
N VAL A 299 -19.13 13.85 15.38
CA VAL A 299 -18.29 13.63 14.18
C VAL A 299 -17.43 14.87 13.98
N VAL A 300 -16.12 14.73 14.20
CA VAL A 300 -15.15 15.81 14.01
C VAL A 300 -14.48 15.63 12.66
N PHE A 301 -14.64 16.61 11.78
CA PHE A 301 -13.99 16.62 10.48
C PHE A 301 -12.66 17.38 10.54
N PRO A 302 -11.61 16.90 9.84
CA PRO A 302 -10.41 17.68 9.65
C PRO A 302 -10.69 18.94 8.81
N SER A 303 -9.74 19.87 8.78
CA SER A 303 -9.85 21.12 8.04
C SER A 303 -9.94 20.91 6.53
N HIS A 304 -9.30 19.85 6.03
CA HIS A 304 -9.26 19.45 4.62
C HIS A 304 -9.36 17.93 4.49
N ARG A 305 -9.63 17.46 3.27
CA ARG A 305 -9.58 16.01 2.96
C ARG A 305 -8.20 15.46 3.29
N PRO A 306 -8.11 14.24 3.85
CA PRO A 306 -6.84 13.53 3.95
C PRO A 306 -6.16 13.46 2.59
N TYR A 307 -4.85 13.66 2.52
CA TYR A 307 -4.13 13.63 1.25
C TYR A 307 -4.14 12.24 0.60
N PHE A 308 -4.14 11.20 1.42
CA PHE A 308 -4.15 9.83 0.94
C PHE A 308 -4.95 8.89 1.85
N ALA A 309 -5.26 7.73 1.31
CA ALA A 309 -6.02 6.69 2.00
C ALA A 309 -5.17 5.48 2.38
N ARG A 310 -4.23 5.10 1.52
CA ARG A 310 -3.36 3.92 1.68
C ARG A 310 -2.04 4.13 0.97
N ILE A 311 -1.04 3.34 1.38
CA ILE A 311 0.27 3.26 0.76
C ILE A 311 0.59 1.78 0.57
N PHE A 312 1.19 1.43 -0.56
CA PHE A 312 1.82 0.13 -0.78
C PHE A 312 3.06 0.29 -1.67
N ALA A 313 3.90 -0.73 -1.75
CA ALA A 313 5.07 -0.74 -2.62
C ALA A 313 5.07 -1.98 -3.51
N ASP A 314 5.77 -1.90 -4.65
CA ASP A 314 6.04 -3.04 -5.49
C ASP A 314 7.45 -3.63 -5.23
N ASP A 315 7.76 -4.72 -5.91
CA ASP A 315 9.04 -5.43 -5.80
C ASP A 315 10.27 -4.65 -6.31
N ARG A 316 10.06 -3.48 -6.94
CA ARG A 316 11.11 -2.55 -7.36
C ARG A 316 11.30 -1.40 -6.37
N GLY A 317 10.58 -1.42 -5.24
CA GLY A 317 10.63 -0.39 -4.21
C GLY A 317 9.96 0.92 -4.62
N ARG A 318 9.10 0.91 -5.66
CA ARG A 318 8.26 2.06 -5.98
C ARG A 318 7.10 2.12 -5.02
N ILE A 319 6.80 3.32 -4.54
CA ILE A 319 5.75 3.57 -3.55
C ILE A 319 4.52 4.13 -4.26
N TYR A 320 3.39 3.49 -4.02
CA TYR A 320 2.07 3.86 -4.56
C TYR A 320 1.22 4.44 -3.44
N VAL A 321 0.76 5.65 -3.64
CA VAL A 321 -0.02 6.41 -2.66
C VAL A 321 -1.43 6.60 -3.19
N LEU A 322 -2.41 5.88 -2.63
CA LEU A 322 -3.83 6.01 -3.01
C LEU A 322 -4.35 7.35 -2.51
N LYS A 323 -4.74 8.22 -3.42
CA LYS A 323 -5.37 9.50 -3.10
C LYS A 323 -6.73 9.30 -2.41
N ARG A 324 -7.10 10.26 -1.55
CA ARG A 324 -8.44 10.27 -0.95
C ARG A 324 -9.41 11.01 -1.86
N PRO A 325 -10.35 10.31 -2.54
CA PRO A 325 -11.35 10.96 -3.38
C PRO A 325 -12.40 11.71 -2.54
N SER A 326 -13.30 12.44 -3.19
CA SER A 326 -14.55 12.86 -2.55
C SER A 326 -15.46 11.66 -2.31
N ILE A 327 -16.22 11.67 -1.20
CA ILE A 327 -17.28 10.68 -0.97
C ILE A 327 -18.42 10.81 -2.00
N LEU A 328 -18.49 11.97 -2.67
CA LEU A 328 -19.47 12.28 -3.71
C LEU A 328 -19.02 11.84 -5.10
N ASP A 329 -17.73 11.51 -5.26
CA ASP A 329 -17.20 11.06 -6.54
C ASP A 329 -17.83 9.70 -6.91
N GLN A 330 -18.36 9.62 -8.11
CA GLN A 330 -18.91 8.38 -8.69
C GLN A 330 -17.87 7.63 -9.52
N GLU A 331 -16.63 8.11 -9.53
CA GLU A 331 -15.56 7.44 -10.27
C GLU A 331 -15.26 6.07 -9.65
N GLU A 332 -15.41 5.03 -10.45
CA GLU A 332 -15.06 3.66 -10.06
C GLU A 332 -13.54 3.47 -9.93
N THR A 333 -12.76 4.33 -10.58
CA THR A 333 -11.30 4.20 -10.60
C THR A 333 -10.63 4.75 -9.35
N LYS A 334 -9.52 4.11 -8.96
CA LYS A 334 -8.65 4.50 -7.85
C LYS A 334 -7.43 5.22 -8.40
N GLU A 335 -7.20 6.47 -7.96
CA GLU A 335 -6.05 7.27 -8.39
C GLU A 335 -4.88 7.09 -7.43
N PHE A 336 -3.70 6.83 -8.00
CA PHE A 336 -2.46 6.68 -7.24
C PHE A 336 -1.39 7.63 -7.77
N ASP A 337 -0.70 8.27 -6.84
CA ASP A 337 0.60 8.86 -7.11
C ASP A 337 1.68 7.79 -6.93
N VAL A 338 2.63 7.73 -7.87
CA VAL A 338 3.70 6.72 -7.87
C VAL A 338 5.05 7.40 -7.72
N PHE A 339 5.77 7.02 -6.69
CA PHE A 339 7.12 7.48 -6.41
C PHE A 339 8.14 6.40 -6.74
N GLY A 340 9.23 6.78 -7.41
CA GLY A 340 10.35 5.88 -7.65
C GLY A 340 11.05 5.48 -6.35
N ALA A 341 11.90 4.45 -6.41
CA ALA A 341 12.67 3.99 -5.26
C ALA A 341 13.57 5.09 -4.64
N ASN A 342 13.92 6.11 -5.42
CA ASN A 342 14.66 7.31 -4.96
C ASN A 342 13.75 8.38 -4.33
N GLY A 343 12.43 8.20 -4.35
CA GLY A 343 11.43 9.13 -3.81
C GLY A 343 10.94 10.20 -4.79
N SER A 344 11.39 10.23 -6.05
CA SER A 344 10.87 11.16 -7.05
C SER A 344 9.46 10.80 -7.49
N TYR A 345 8.56 11.78 -7.65
CA TYR A 345 7.21 11.59 -8.15
C TYR A 345 7.24 11.33 -9.66
N ILE A 346 7.03 10.07 -10.06
CA ILE A 346 7.29 9.63 -11.44
C ILE A 346 6.03 9.56 -12.31
N TYR A 347 4.93 9.03 -11.77
CA TYR A 347 3.68 8.84 -12.51
C TYR A 347 2.46 9.11 -11.65
N ARG A 348 1.34 9.44 -12.30
CA ARG A 348 -0.02 9.29 -11.80
C ARG A 348 -0.69 8.14 -12.53
N ILE A 349 -1.31 7.20 -11.81
CA ILE A 349 -2.01 6.08 -12.43
C ILE A 349 -3.44 5.99 -11.93
N LYS A 350 -4.32 5.42 -12.75
CA LYS A 350 -5.69 5.07 -12.38
C LYS A 350 -5.91 3.58 -12.56
N LEU A 351 -6.47 2.93 -11.54
CA LEU A 351 -6.79 1.51 -11.55
C LEU A 351 -8.28 1.31 -11.24
N PRO A 352 -8.94 0.30 -11.83
CA PRO A 352 -10.36 0.03 -11.57
C PRO A 352 -10.61 -0.52 -10.15
N PHE A 353 -9.58 -1.01 -9.49
CA PHE A 353 -9.67 -1.59 -8.13
C PHE A 353 -8.40 -1.27 -7.33
N PHE A 354 -8.42 -1.57 -6.03
CA PHE A 354 -7.23 -1.48 -5.19
C PHE A 354 -6.41 -2.78 -5.34
N PRO A 355 -5.15 -2.72 -5.83
CA PRO A 355 -4.31 -3.89 -5.94
C PRO A 355 -3.93 -4.43 -4.56
N ALA A 356 -4.01 -5.74 -4.39
CA ALA A 356 -3.51 -6.39 -3.19
C ALA A 356 -1.97 -6.46 -3.20
N LEU A 357 -1.39 -6.61 -4.41
CA LEU A 357 0.06 -6.70 -4.63
C LEU A 357 0.37 -6.36 -6.09
N ILE A 358 1.53 -5.74 -6.33
CA ILE A 358 2.16 -5.64 -7.66
C ILE A 358 3.55 -6.26 -7.54
N LYS A 359 3.80 -7.33 -8.31
CA LYS A 359 5.10 -8.04 -8.29
C LYS A 359 5.41 -8.65 -9.66
N ALA A 360 6.66 -8.50 -10.10
CA ALA A 360 7.19 -9.09 -11.33
C ALA A 360 6.37 -8.80 -12.60
N GLY A 361 5.75 -7.60 -12.68
CA GLY A 361 4.91 -7.20 -13.81
C GLY A 361 3.49 -7.77 -13.76
N PHE A 362 3.09 -8.34 -12.64
CA PHE A 362 1.72 -8.77 -12.38
C PHE A 362 1.08 -7.93 -11.30
N LEU A 363 -0.22 -7.70 -11.45
CA LEU A 363 -1.07 -7.07 -10.47
C LEU A 363 -2.06 -8.11 -9.95
N TYR A 364 -2.16 -8.23 -8.63
CA TYR A 364 -3.06 -9.17 -7.97
C TYR A 364 -4.23 -8.43 -7.35
N GLU A 365 -5.43 -8.91 -7.62
CA GLU A 365 -6.69 -8.41 -7.10
C GLU A 365 -7.30 -9.45 -6.15
N VAL A 366 -7.86 -9.00 -5.03
CA VAL A 366 -8.76 -9.78 -4.20
C VAL A 366 -10.17 -9.32 -4.51
N ARG A 367 -10.85 -10.07 -5.38
CA ARG A 367 -12.20 -9.78 -5.82
C ARG A 367 -13.19 -10.45 -4.88
N THR A 368 -14.17 -9.71 -4.42
CA THR A 368 -15.26 -10.24 -3.59
C THR A 368 -16.55 -10.22 -4.40
N ASP A 369 -17.24 -11.34 -4.47
CA ASP A 369 -18.58 -11.40 -5.00
C ASP A 369 -19.54 -10.70 -4.02
N GLU A 370 -20.32 -9.74 -4.48
CA GLU A 370 -21.16 -8.91 -3.63
C GLU A 370 -22.39 -9.67 -3.09
N GLU A 371 -22.84 -10.71 -3.78
CA GLU A 371 -24.02 -11.50 -3.40
C GLU A 371 -23.66 -12.61 -2.42
N THR A 372 -22.59 -13.35 -2.71
CA THR A 372 -22.19 -14.52 -1.93
C THR A 372 -21.14 -14.22 -0.86
N GLY A 373 -20.39 -13.16 -1.03
CA GLY A 373 -19.20 -12.81 -0.21
C GLY A 373 -17.98 -13.68 -0.52
N GLU A 374 -18.05 -14.53 -1.53
CA GLU A 374 -16.95 -15.39 -1.96
C GLU A 374 -15.78 -14.57 -2.51
N ILE A 375 -14.58 -15.07 -2.30
CA ILE A 375 -13.35 -14.43 -2.74
C ILE A 375 -12.75 -15.17 -3.93
N THR A 376 -12.31 -14.38 -4.91
CA THR A 376 -11.48 -14.84 -6.02
C THR A 376 -10.20 -14.02 -6.03
N ILE A 377 -9.05 -14.68 -6.09
CA ILE A 377 -7.77 -14.04 -6.34
C ILE A 377 -7.56 -14.00 -7.84
N VAL A 378 -7.47 -12.80 -8.40
CA VAL A 378 -7.26 -12.60 -9.83
C VAL A 378 -5.88 -12.01 -10.07
N ARG A 379 -5.12 -12.63 -10.97
CA ARG A 379 -3.85 -12.09 -11.42
C ARG A 379 -4.01 -11.47 -12.80
N HIS A 380 -3.54 -10.25 -12.93
CA HIS A 380 -3.51 -9.52 -14.19
C HIS A 380 -2.06 -9.30 -14.61
N LYS A 381 -1.73 -9.72 -15.81
CA LYS A 381 -0.46 -9.37 -16.46
C LYS A 381 -0.50 -7.90 -16.90
N ILE A 382 0.50 -7.12 -16.52
CA ILE A 382 0.66 -5.75 -16.98
C ILE A 382 1.43 -5.79 -18.30
N THR A 383 0.71 -5.79 -19.44
CA THR A 383 1.31 -6.02 -20.76
C THR A 383 2.22 -4.88 -21.24
N ASN A 384 2.11 -3.71 -20.65
CA ASN A 384 2.98 -2.56 -20.91
C ASN A 384 3.94 -2.24 -19.75
N TRP A 385 4.27 -3.23 -18.89
CA TRP A 385 5.14 -3.08 -17.73
C TRP A 385 6.52 -2.52 -18.07
N GLU A 386 7.10 -2.94 -19.19
CA GLU A 386 8.41 -2.46 -19.62
C GLU A 386 8.45 -0.94 -19.94
N LYS A 387 7.30 -0.35 -20.28
CA LYS A 387 7.17 1.10 -20.51
C LYS A 387 7.06 1.89 -19.19
N PHE A 388 6.76 1.20 -18.10
CA PHE A 388 6.68 1.75 -16.74
C PHE A 388 8.04 1.67 -16.02
N ASN A 389 9.12 1.55 -16.79
CA ASN A 389 10.49 1.44 -16.30
C ASN A 389 11.16 2.81 -16.33
N THR A 390 11.38 3.35 -15.17
CA THR A 390 12.27 4.50 -14.99
C THR A 390 12.96 4.41 -13.63
#